data_fd686bc8249824d9838d854189fe5aec
#
_entry.id   fd686bc8249824d9838d854189fe5aec
#
_cell.length_a   1.000
_cell.length_b   1.000
_cell.length_c   1.000
_cell.angle_alpha   90.00
_cell.angle_beta   90.00
_cell.angle_gamma   90.00
#
_symmetry.space_group_name_H-M   'P 1'
#
loop_
_entity.id
_entity.type
_entity.pdbx_description
1 polymer ?
#
loop_
_entity_poly.entity_id
_entity_poly.type
_entity_poly.pdbx_seq_one_letter_code
_entity_poly.pdbx_strand_id
1 'polypeptide(L)'
;MTTPMTDRQSLQHHRARATAEGMFLHAAAADELQDRLDMVNKSFTDAAIVTGFPDFWAQRYGDAAIVSDMETLDLAPQSFDLVAHVMGLHWANDPVGQFIAVSLGGDTLQELRRALGQAEIAETGGLSPRIAPMPELRDLGGLLQRAGFALPVADTATLSVEYRDIWHLMHDLRAMGETNSLSARLRRPTRRAVFKRAQDLYAQHFAAPSGRLRASFELQVLTGWAPDASQPKPLRPGSAQQRLADALGTPEKPLRD
;
A
#
# COMPACT_ATOMS: atom_id res chain seq x y z
N MET A 1 -25.78 -6.74 -7.40
CA MET A 1 -24.87 -5.88 -6.60
C MET A 1 -23.73 -6.77 -6.08
N THR A 2 -22.51 -6.46 -6.40
CA THR A 2 -21.34 -7.17 -5.86
C THR A 2 -21.20 -6.83 -4.38
N THR A 3 -20.96 -7.83 -3.53
CA THR A 3 -20.69 -7.59 -2.11
C THR A 3 -19.36 -6.80 -1.99
N PRO A 4 -19.32 -5.68 -1.26
CA PRO A 4 -18.09 -4.92 -1.07
C PRO A 4 -17.01 -5.79 -0.39
N MET A 5 -15.76 -5.64 -0.81
CA MET A 5 -14.62 -6.39 -0.26
C MET A 5 -14.41 -6.09 1.21
N THR A 6 -14.49 -4.81 1.58
CA THR A 6 -14.23 -4.28 2.92
C THR A 6 -15.52 -3.99 3.68
N ASP A 7 -15.60 -4.48 4.90
CA ASP A 7 -16.60 -4.09 5.89
C ASP A 7 -16.14 -2.79 6.57
N ARG A 8 -16.61 -1.65 6.07
CA ARG A 8 -16.22 -0.31 6.53
C ARG A 8 -16.51 -0.05 8.01
N GLN A 9 -17.61 -0.57 8.52
CA GLN A 9 -17.94 -0.42 9.95
C GLN A 9 -16.91 -1.16 10.81
N SER A 10 -16.54 -2.38 10.42
CA SER A 10 -15.49 -3.14 11.10
C SER A 10 -14.14 -2.41 11.06
N LEU A 11 -13.77 -1.86 9.89
CA LEU A 11 -12.54 -1.10 9.70
C LEU A 11 -12.50 0.12 10.65
N GLN A 12 -13.57 0.91 10.70
CA GLN A 12 -13.67 2.06 11.62
C GLN A 12 -13.52 1.65 13.08
N HIS A 13 -14.14 0.55 13.52
CA HIS A 13 -14.00 0.03 14.88
C HIS A 13 -12.57 -0.46 15.17
N HIS A 14 -11.84 -0.98 14.19
CA HIS A 14 -10.45 -1.38 14.36
C HIS A 14 -9.54 -0.15 14.48
N ARG A 15 -9.71 0.84 13.62
CA ARG A 15 -8.96 2.10 13.63
C ARG A 15 -9.19 2.91 14.91
N ALA A 16 -10.42 2.95 15.42
CA ALA A 16 -10.73 3.62 16.69
C ALA A 16 -10.01 3.03 17.93
N ARG A 17 -9.45 1.83 17.81
CA ARG A 17 -8.67 1.16 18.86
C ARG A 17 -7.18 1.15 18.60
N ALA A 18 -6.75 1.78 17.51
CA ALA A 18 -5.32 1.94 17.23
C ALA A 18 -4.65 2.82 18.27
N THR A 19 -3.37 2.58 18.50
CA THR A 19 -2.57 3.31 19.49
C THR A 19 -1.36 3.97 18.83
N ALA A 20 -0.82 5.01 19.44
CA ALA A 20 0.32 5.73 18.90
C ALA A 20 1.55 4.83 18.68
N GLU A 21 1.76 3.85 19.57
CA GLU A 21 2.87 2.92 19.49
C GLU A 21 2.77 2.00 18.25
N GLY A 22 1.56 1.75 17.74
CA GLY A 22 1.32 0.92 16.55
C GLY A 22 1.55 1.64 15.22
N MET A 23 1.84 2.95 15.21
CA MET A 23 1.85 3.76 13.97
C MET A 23 3.15 3.69 13.16
N PHE A 24 4.02 2.70 13.38
CA PHE A 24 5.31 2.65 12.69
C PHE A 24 5.21 2.53 11.15
N LEU A 25 4.22 1.80 10.62
CA LEU A 25 3.99 1.74 9.17
C LEU A 25 3.47 3.07 8.62
N HIS A 26 2.66 3.80 9.37
CA HIS A 26 2.25 5.16 9.01
C HIS A 26 3.43 6.12 9.04
N ALA A 27 4.36 5.95 9.99
CA ALA A 27 5.59 6.73 10.03
C ALA A 27 6.45 6.46 8.78
N ALA A 28 6.68 5.19 8.45
CA ALA A 28 7.40 4.81 7.24
C ALA A 28 6.71 5.32 5.96
N ALA A 29 5.38 5.25 5.90
CA ALA A 29 4.62 5.79 4.78
C ALA A 29 4.72 7.32 4.67
N ALA A 30 4.83 8.03 5.79
CA ALA A 30 5.03 9.47 5.79
C ALA A 30 6.44 9.85 5.33
N ASP A 31 7.44 9.07 5.71
CA ASP A 31 8.82 9.24 5.25
C ASP A 31 8.91 9.00 3.73
N GLU A 32 8.30 7.94 3.20
CA GLU A 32 8.20 7.69 1.76
C GLU A 32 7.47 8.80 1.00
N LEU A 33 6.38 9.33 1.56
CA LEU A 33 5.65 10.46 0.96
C LEU A 33 6.56 11.70 0.91
N GLN A 34 7.26 12.01 2.00
CA GLN A 34 8.15 13.17 2.07
C GLN A 34 9.29 13.04 1.06
N ASP A 35 9.93 11.88 0.97
CA ASP A 35 10.99 11.62 -0.01
C ASP A 35 10.52 11.89 -1.45
N ARG A 36 9.27 11.49 -1.79
CA ARG A 36 8.71 11.77 -3.13
C ARG A 36 8.41 13.26 -3.34
N LEU A 37 7.94 13.97 -2.31
CA LEU A 37 7.70 15.40 -2.38
C LEU A 37 9.01 16.18 -2.56
N ASP A 38 10.07 15.77 -1.89
CA ASP A 38 11.40 16.40 -1.97
C ASP A 38 12.07 16.20 -3.35
N MET A 39 11.73 15.09 -4.05
CA MET A 39 12.20 14.86 -5.42
C MET A 39 11.50 15.75 -6.46
N VAL A 40 10.36 16.34 -6.12
CA VAL A 40 9.57 17.15 -7.03
C VAL A 40 9.98 18.61 -6.92
N ASN A 41 10.45 19.20 -8.03
CA ASN A 41 10.79 20.63 -8.07
C ASN A 41 9.52 21.51 -8.18
N LYS A 42 8.60 21.37 -7.22
CA LYS A 42 7.37 22.14 -7.11
C LYS A 42 6.99 22.31 -5.65
N SER A 43 6.62 23.53 -5.27
CA SER A 43 6.00 23.80 -3.97
C SER A 43 4.50 23.62 -4.08
N PHE A 44 3.90 22.94 -3.13
CA PHE A 44 2.47 22.76 -3.01
C PHE A 44 1.94 23.70 -1.94
N THR A 45 0.86 24.42 -2.25
CA THR A 45 0.24 25.41 -1.35
C THR A 45 -1.11 24.96 -0.83
N ASP A 46 -1.82 24.17 -1.61
CA ASP A 46 -3.15 23.67 -1.31
C ASP A 46 -3.12 22.13 -1.34
N ALA A 47 -2.66 21.53 -0.24
CA ALA A 47 -2.52 20.09 -0.12
C ALA A 47 -3.70 19.46 0.63
N ALA A 48 -4.12 18.25 0.22
CA ALA A 48 -5.06 17.42 0.93
C ALA A 48 -4.45 16.03 1.23
N ILE A 49 -4.61 15.57 2.46
CA ILE A 49 -4.23 14.22 2.91
C ILE A 49 -5.49 13.41 3.20
N VAL A 50 -5.72 12.36 2.41
CA VAL A 50 -6.84 11.44 2.57
C VAL A 50 -6.39 10.25 3.42
N THR A 51 -6.99 10.06 4.58
CA THR A 51 -6.51 9.07 5.56
C THR A 51 -7.62 8.58 6.49
N GLY A 52 -7.43 7.38 7.04
CA GLY A 52 -8.25 6.86 8.14
C GLY A 52 -7.71 7.21 9.54
N PHE A 53 -6.60 7.97 9.64
CA PHE A 53 -5.93 8.33 10.90
C PHE A 53 -5.61 9.83 10.94
N PRO A 54 -6.65 10.69 11.03
CA PRO A 54 -6.52 12.13 10.89
C PRO A 54 -5.53 12.74 11.87
N ASP A 55 -5.57 12.35 13.14
CA ASP A 55 -4.73 12.95 14.19
C ASP A 55 -3.22 12.69 13.94
N PHE A 56 -2.86 11.50 13.47
CA PHE A 56 -1.48 11.16 13.15
C PHE A 56 -0.95 12.01 11.98
N TRP A 57 -1.74 12.14 10.93
CA TRP A 57 -1.31 12.84 9.72
C TRP A 57 -1.37 14.37 9.87
N ALA A 58 -2.31 14.91 10.64
CA ALA A 58 -2.37 16.32 10.97
C ALA A 58 -1.15 16.81 11.76
N GLN A 59 -0.57 15.96 12.62
CA GLN A 59 0.65 16.30 13.35
C GLN A 59 1.89 16.45 12.43
N ARG A 60 1.91 15.75 11.30
CA ARG A 60 3.03 15.78 10.35
C ARG A 60 2.83 16.78 9.21
N TYR A 61 1.60 16.98 8.77
CA TYR A 61 1.23 17.82 7.63
C TYR A 61 0.12 18.80 8.04
N GLY A 62 0.41 19.62 9.07
CA GLY A 62 -0.57 20.50 9.71
C GLY A 62 -1.16 21.59 8.82
N ASP A 63 -0.49 21.94 7.73
CA ASP A 63 -0.97 22.92 6.75
C ASP A 63 -1.88 22.29 5.68
N ALA A 64 -1.93 20.95 5.60
CA ALA A 64 -2.77 20.25 4.64
C ALA A 64 -4.19 20.03 5.16
N ALA A 65 -5.17 20.06 4.26
CA ALA A 65 -6.54 19.65 4.56
C ALA A 65 -6.59 18.14 4.85
N ILE A 66 -7.01 17.73 6.03
CA ILE A 66 -7.14 16.31 6.39
C ILE A 66 -8.54 15.82 6.07
N VAL A 67 -8.65 14.81 5.21
CA VAL A 67 -9.91 14.27 4.69
C VAL A 67 -10.02 12.78 5.02
N SER A 68 -11.20 12.33 5.44
CA SER A 68 -11.45 10.93 5.72
C SER A 68 -11.45 10.07 4.46
N ASP A 69 -10.88 8.87 4.50
CA ASP A 69 -10.79 7.90 3.40
C ASP A 69 -12.12 7.16 3.14
N MET A 70 -13.20 7.90 2.99
CA MET A 70 -14.51 7.34 2.66
C MET A 70 -14.59 6.93 1.18
N GLU A 71 -15.60 6.15 0.80
CA GLU A 71 -15.82 5.74 -0.61
C GLU A 71 -16.03 6.95 -1.54
N THR A 72 -16.66 8.00 -1.03
CA THR A 72 -16.73 9.30 -1.71
C THR A 72 -15.96 10.30 -0.90
N LEU A 73 -14.96 10.92 -1.52
CA LEU A 73 -14.12 11.92 -0.88
C LEU A 73 -14.83 13.27 -0.87
N ASP A 74 -14.82 13.94 0.27
CA ASP A 74 -15.31 15.30 0.43
C ASP A 74 -14.22 16.32 -0.01
N LEU A 75 -13.95 16.32 -1.32
CA LEU A 75 -12.99 17.19 -1.97
C LEU A 75 -13.67 17.92 -3.13
N ALA A 76 -13.60 19.25 -3.09
CA ALA A 76 -14.06 20.04 -4.23
C ALA A 76 -13.14 19.83 -5.45
N PRO A 77 -13.68 19.65 -6.67
CA PRO A 77 -12.87 19.50 -7.87
C PRO A 77 -11.92 20.69 -8.07
N GLN A 78 -10.67 20.40 -8.44
CA GLN A 78 -9.65 21.42 -8.75
C GLN A 78 -9.30 22.39 -7.62
N SER A 79 -9.57 22.03 -6.36
CA SER A 79 -9.29 22.88 -5.19
C SER A 79 -7.93 22.63 -4.55
N PHE A 80 -7.20 21.59 -4.99
CA PHE A 80 -5.93 21.22 -4.42
C PHE A 80 -4.88 21.04 -5.51
N ASP A 81 -3.66 21.45 -5.22
CA ASP A 81 -2.50 21.23 -6.08
C ASP A 81 -1.71 19.96 -5.71
N LEU A 82 -2.04 19.35 -4.55
CA LEU A 82 -1.60 18.04 -4.13
C LEU A 82 -2.75 17.30 -3.42
N VAL A 83 -3.00 16.06 -3.81
CA VAL A 83 -3.86 15.14 -3.06
C VAL A 83 -3.05 13.87 -2.78
N ALA A 84 -2.82 13.54 -1.51
CA ALA A 84 -2.14 12.32 -1.09
C ALA A 84 -3.12 11.38 -0.34
N HIS A 85 -3.29 10.17 -0.85
CA HIS A 85 -4.06 9.13 -0.16
C HIS A 85 -3.11 8.19 0.57
N VAL A 86 -3.22 8.13 1.89
CA VAL A 86 -2.21 7.50 2.71
C VAL A 86 -2.79 6.39 3.59
N MET A 87 -2.23 5.19 3.44
CA MET A 87 -2.53 4.01 4.24
C MET A 87 -4.03 3.62 4.30
N GLY A 88 -4.77 3.87 3.21
CA GLY A 88 -6.19 3.55 3.13
C GLY A 88 -6.61 2.82 1.86
N LEU A 89 -5.80 2.90 0.79
CA LEU A 89 -6.18 2.42 -0.54
C LEU A 89 -6.42 0.91 -0.58
N HIS A 90 -5.67 0.12 0.16
CA HIS A 90 -5.83 -1.35 0.25
C HIS A 90 -7.14 -1.80 0.95
N TRP A 91 -7.85 -0.86 1.59
CA TRP A 91 -9.19 -1.06 2.13
C TRP A 91 -10.29 -0.41 1.30
N ALA A 92 -9.97 0.33 0.24
CA ALA A 92 -10.96 0.97 -0.62
C ALA A 92 -11.72 -0.07 -1.46
N ASN A 93 -13.05 0.09 -1.56
CA ASN A 93 -13.87 -0.75 -2.43
C ASN A 93 -13.86 -0.25 -3.89
N ASP A 94 -13.63 1.06 -4.09
CA ASP A 94 -13.50 1.70 -5.40
C ASP A 94 -12.43 2.80 -5.38
N PRO A 95 -11.18 2.50 -5.73
CA PRO A 95 -10.05 3.45 -5.62
C PRO A 95 -9.89 4.33 -6.86
N VAL A 96 -10.81 5.23 -7.18
CA VAL A 96 -10.71 6.13 -8.34
C VAL A 96 -10.28 7.55 -7.96
N GLY A 97 -9.26 8.09 -8.65
CA GLY A 97 -8.99 9.53 -8.74
C GLY A 97 -8.03 10.12 -7.71
N GLN A 98 -6.76 9.69 -7.69
CA GLN A 98 -5.77 10.22 -6.74
C GLN A 98 -4.42 10.50 -7.38
N PHE A 99 -3.70 11.51 -6.84
CA PHE A 99 -2.47 12.06 -7.40
C PHE A 99 -1.20 11.42 -6.83
N ILE A 100 -1.09 11.25 -5.49
CA ILE A 100 -0.09 10.42 -4.81
C ILE A 100 -0.82 9.46 -3.88
N ALA A 101 -0.41 8.20 -3.87
CA ALA A 101 -0.90 7.26 -2.88
C ALA A 101 0.23 6.44 -2.29
N VAL A 102 0.19 6.23 -0.97
CA VAL A 102 1.05 5.27 -0.26
C VAL A 102 0.14 4.25 0.41
N SER A 103 0.32 2.97 0.10
CA SER A 103 -0.55 1.90 0.55
C SER A 103 0.23 0.60 0.75
N LEU A 104 -0.36 -0.36 1.47
CA LEU A 104 0.21 -1.70 1.58
C LEU A 104 0.04 -2.46 0.26
N GLY A 105 1.07 -3.19 -0.14
CA GLY A 105 1.18 -3.92 -1.40
C GLY A 105 1.22 -5.44 -1.28
N GLY A 106 1.40 -6.09 -2.42
CA GLY A 106 1.21 -7.53 -2.65
C GLY A 106 1.93 -8.46 -1.70
N ASP A 107 3.16 -8.17 -1.36
CA ASP A 107 3.99 -9.01 -0.49
C ASP A 107 3.80 -8.75 1.02
N THR A 108 2.92 -7.83 1.39
CA THR A 108 2.61 -7.56 2.80
C THR A 108 2.04 -8.80 3.49
N LEU A 109 2.69 -9.19 4.60
CA LEU A 109 2.29 -10.31 5.46
C LEU A 109 2.16 -11.65 4.71
N GLN A 110 2.92 -11.86 3.64
CA GLN A 110 2.89 -13.11 2.87
C GLN A 110 3.23 -14.33 3.74
N GLU A 111 4.13 -14.18 4.70
CA GLU A 111 4.53 -15.25 5.63
C GLU A 111 3.35 -15.62 6.55
N LEU A 112 2.67 -14.62 7.12
CA LEU A 112 1.50 -14.83 7.98
C LEU A 112 0.35 -15.47 7.18
N ARG A 113 0.11 -15.01 5.94
CA ARG A 113 -0.92 -15.56 5.04
C ARG A 113 -0.68 -17.04 4.78
N ARG A 114 0.55 -17.43 4.46
CA ARG A 114 0.92 -18.82 4.18
C ARG A 114 0.79 -19.69 5.43
N ALA A 115 1.35 -19.26 6.55
CA ALA A 115 1.33 -20.03 7.81
C ALA A 115 -0.10 -20.23 8.34
N LEU A 116 -0.93 -19.18 8.38
CA LEU A 116 -2.33 -19.27 8.81
C LEU A 116 -3.17 -20.10 7.84
N GLY A 117 -2.96 -19.95 6.52
CA GLY A 117 -3.72 -20.71 5.51
C GLY A 117 -3.45 -22.22 5.62
N GLN A 118 -2.18 -22.64 5.70
CA GLN A 118 -1.81 -24.04 5.86
C GLN A 118 -2.32 -24.61 7.19
N ALA A 119 -2.19 -23.86 8.28
CA ALA A 119 -2.68 -24.27 9.59
C ALA A 119 -4.19 -24.45 9.61
N GLU A 120 -4.95 -23.54 9.00
CA GLU A 120 -6.40 -23.61 8.97
C GLU A 120 -6.90 -24.80 8.15
N ILE A 121 -6.32 -25.01 6.97
CA ILE A 121 -6.64 -26.19 6.13
C ILE A 121 -6.39 -27.50 6.90
N ALA A 122 -5.25 -27.62 7.58
CA ALA A 122 -4.90 -28.81 8.31
C ALA A 122 -5.80 -29.08 9.53
N GLU A 123 -6.26 -28.02 10.23
CA GLU A 123 -7.05 -28.15 11.46
C GLU A 123 -8.56 -28.16 11.24
N THR A 124 -9.04 -27.64 10.10
CA THR A 124 -10.48 -27.43 9.88
C THR A 124 -10.99 -28.00 8.56
N GLY A 125 -10.09 -28.38 7.65
CA GLY A 125 -10.44 -28.82 6.30
C GLY A 125 -10.90 -27.69 5.37
N GLY A 126 -10.82 -26.42 5.80
CA GLY A 126 -11.27 -25.25 5.03
C GLY A 126 -10.30 -24.09 5.14
N LEU A 127 -10.57 -23.03 4.33
CA LEU A 127 -9.78 -21.80 4.31
C LEU A 127 -10.72 -20.60 4.40
N SER A 128 -10.42 -19.66 5.30
CA SER A 128 -11.16 -18.40 5.40
C SER A 128 -10.26 -17.20 5.06
N PRO A 129 -10.82 -16.13 4.47
CA PRO A 129 -10.06 -14.92 4.20
C PRO A 129 -9.58 -14.27 5.50
N ARG A 130 -8.26 -14.14 5.67
CA ARG A 130 -7.65 -13.60 6.89
C ARG A 130 -6.85 -12.33 6.64
N ILE A 131 -6.22 -12.24 5.49
CA ILE A 131 -5.39 -11.10 5.07
C ILE A 131 -5.97 -10.60 3.77
N ALA A 132 -6.17 -9.29 3.66
CA ALA A 132 -6.73 -8.66 2.47
C ALA A 132 -5.89 -9.02 1.23
N PRO A 133 -6.52 -9.28 0.08
CA PRO A 133 -5.80 -9.35 -1.18
C PRO A 133 -5.22 -7.97 -1.46
N MET A 134 -3.89 -7.91 -1.61
CA MET A 134 -3.20 -6.67 -1.96
C MET A 134 -2.98 -6.63 -3.47
N PRO A 135 -3.10 -5.45 -4.09
CA PRO A 135 -2.89 -5.31 -5.53
C PRO A 135 -1.40 -5.47 -5.88
N GLU A 136 -1.15 -5.97 -7.07
CA GLU A 136 0.19 -5.99 -7.65
C GLU A 136 0.56 -4.57 -8.14
N LEU A 137 1.83 -4.19 -7.99
CA LEU A 137 2.33 -2.88 -8.42
C LEU A 137 2.00 -2.54 -9.87
N ARG A 138 2.14 -3.54 -10.76
CA ARG A 138 1.85 -3.40 -12.19
C ARG A 138 0.40 -3.03 -12.46
N ASP A 139 -0.54 -3.63 -11.73
CA ASP A 139 -1.97 -3.38 -11.90
C ASP A 139 -2.33 -1.96 -11.46
N LEU A 140 -1.71 -1.49 -10.38
CA LEU A 140 -1.86 -0.11 -9.88
C LEU A 140 -1.29 0.92 -10.87
N GLY A 141 -0.12 0.67 -11.45
CA GLY A 141 0.43 1.51 -12.51
C GLY A 141 -0.52 1.61 -13.71
N GLY A 142 -1.13 0.47 -14.11
CA GLY A 142 -2.16 0.44 -15.15
C GLY A 142 -3.45 1.20 -14.76
N LEU A 143 -3.81 1.22 -13.47
CA LEU A 143 -4.94 2.02 -12.98
C LEU A 143 -4.70 3.52 -13.14
N LEU A 144 -3.51 4.02 -12.80
CA LEU A 144 -3.16 5.43 -12.99
C LEU A 144 -3.30 5.87 -14.45
N GLN A 145 -2.83 5.03 -15.38
CA GLN A 145 -2.96 5.31 -16.82
C GLN A 145 -4.44 5.34 -17.24
N ARG A 146 -5.25 4.37 -16.81
CA ARG A 146 -6.70 4.34 -17.12
C ARG A 146 -7.45 5.49 -16.49
N ALA A 147 -7.02 5.97 -15.34
CA ALA A 147 -7.56 7.16 -14.68
C ALA A 147 -7.17 8.47 -15.38
N GLY A 148 -6.29 8.41 -16.41
CA GLY A 148 -5.91 9.57 -17.21
C GLY A 148 -4.78 10.41 -16.60
N PHE A 149 -4.06 9.90 -15.59
CA PHE A 149 -2.87 10.59 -15.06
C PHE A 149 -1.74 10.59 -16.07
N ALA A 150 -1.04 11.72 -16.16
CA ALA A 150 0.18 11.86 -16.92
C ALA A 150 1.39 11.44 -16.06
N LEU A 151 2.44 10.95 -16.72
CA LEU A 151 3.71 10.57 -16.10
C LEU A 151 3.53 9.69 -14.85
N PRO A 152 2.71 8.62 -14.93
CA PRO A 152 2.48 7.76 -13.78
C PRO A 152 3.74 7.02 -13.37
N VAL A 153 4.06 7.02 -12.08
CA VAL A 153 5.13 6.24 -11.48
C VAL A 153 4.54 5.34 -10.40
N ALA A 154 4.93 4.09 -10.39
CA ALA A 154 4.60 3.13 -9.35
C ALA A 154 5.89 2.49 -8.85
N ASP A 155 6.11 2.56 -7.54
CA ASP A 155 7.34 2.12 -6.87
C ASP A 155 7.02 1.39 -5.57
N THR A 156 7.97 0.63 -5.02
CA THR A 156 7.80 -0.12 -3.78
C THR A 156 8.97 0.10 -2.82
N ALA A 157 8.64 0.22 -1.54
CA ALA A 157 9.59 0.12 -0.45
C ALA A 157 9.22 -1.06 0.45
N THR A 158 10.18 -1.93 0.74
CA THR A 158 9.95 -3.13 1.56
C THR A 158 10.56 -2.96 2.94
N LEU A 159 9.74 -3.14 3.98
CA LEU A 159 10.17 -3.20 5.37
C LEU A 159 10.12 -4.65 5.85
N SER A 160 11.22 -5.09 6.48
CA SER A 160 11.29 -6.39 7.15
C SER A 160 11.35 -6.18 8.65
N VAL A 161 10.35 -6.69 9.37
CA VAL A 161 10.22 -6.54 10.82
C VAL A 161 10.30 -7.92 11.48
N GLU A 162 11.03 -8.01 12.58
CA GLU A 162 11.21 -9.26 13.32
C GLU A 162 10.39 -9.30 14.60
N TYR A 163 9.56 -10.30 14.74
CA TYR A 163 8.67 -10.52 15.88
C TYR A 163 9.11 -11.71 16.72
N ARG A 164 8.90 -11.65 18.02
CA ARG A 164 9.18 -12.77 18.93
C ARG A 164 8.34 -14.00 18.58
N ASP A 165 7.07 -13.81 18.28
CA ASP A 165 6.09 -14.83 17.98
C ASP A 165 4.91 -14.26 17.18
N ILE A 166 4.02 -15.13 16.68
CA ILE A 166 2.83 -14.74 15.91
C ILE A 166 1.87 -13.86 16.72
N TRP A 167 1.83 -14.01 18.04
CA TRP A 167 0.95 -13.22 18.91
C TRP A 167 1.43 -11.79 19.00
N HIS A 168 2.75 -11.58 19.08
CA HIS A 168 3.35 -10.25 19.08
C HIS A 168 3.05 -9.53 17.76
N LEU A 169 3.21 -10.20 16.61
CA LEU A 169 2.82 -9.66 15.32
C LEU A 169 1.32 -9.29 15.26
N MET A 170 0.43 -10.17 15.73
CA MET A 170 -1.00 -9.89 15.74
C MET A 170 -1.40 -8.77 16.71
N HIS A 171 -0.68 -8.60 17.82
CA HIS A 171 -0.85 -7.46 18.73
C HIS A 171 -0.49 -6.14 18.05
N ASP A 172 0.61 -6.14 17.34
CA ASP A 172 1.10 -4.97 16.62
C ASP A 172 0.14 -4.54 15.49
N LEU A 173 -0.31 -5.52 14.67
CA LEU A 173 -1.36 -5.27 13.66
C LEU A 173 -2.65 -4.71 14.27
N ARG A 174 -3.01 -5.14 15.47
CA ARG A 174 -4.17 -4.59 16.19
C ARG A 174 -3.91 -3.17 16.68
N ALA A 175 -2.71 -2.90 17.19
CA ALA A 175 -2.31 -1.58 17.67
C ALA A 175 -2.29 -0.53 16.55
N MET A 176 -1.99 -0.94 15.31
CA MET A 176 -2.05 -0.05 14.13
C MET A 176 -3.43 -0.03 13.45
N GLY A 177 -4.45 -0.74 13.96
CA GLY A 177 -5.79 -0.77 13.36
C GLY A 177 -5.94 -1.69 12.14
N GLU A 178 -4.88 -2.42 11.74
CA GLU A 178 -4.83 -3.31 10.58
C GLU A 178 -5.34 -4.73 10.90
N THR A 179 -6.50 -4.82 11.54
CA THR A 179 -7.17 -6.08 11.80
C THR A 179 -8.10 -6.44 10.63
N ASN A 180 -8.28 -7.73 10.38
CA ASN A 180 -9.09 -8.24 9.28
C ASN A 180 -10.49 -7.62 9.21
N SER A 181 -10.70 -6.74 8.23
CA SER A 181 -11.96 -6.04 7.95
C SER A 181 -12.64 -6.53 6.67
N LEU A 182 -12.25 -7.71 6.15
CA LEU A 182 -12.89 -8.30 4.98
C LEU A 182 -14.36 -8.64 5.25
N SER A 183 -15.22 -8.36 4.31
CA SER A 183 -16.64 -8.72 4.40
C SER A 183 -16.86 -10.22 4.55
N ALA A 184 -16.05 -11.02 3.85
CA ALA A 184 -16.10 -12.49 3.87
C ALA A 184 -15.29 -13.14 5.02
N ARG A 185 -14.78 -12.36 5.97
CA ARG A 185 -13.99 -12.90 7.09
C ARG A 185 -14.78 -13.89 7.95
N LEU A 186 -14.07 -14.79 8.60
CA LEU A 186 -14.66 -15.71 9.58
C LEU A 186 -15.27 -14.90 10.75
N ARG A 187 -16.57 -15.09 11.01
CA ARG A 187 -17.32 -14.37 12.07
C ARG A 187 -17.32 -15.10 13.42
N ARG A 188 -16.73 -16.29 13.49
CA ARG A 188 -16.59 -17.09 14.72
C ARG A 188 -15.13 -17.09 15.20
N PRO A 189 -14.88 -17.31 16.51
CA PRO A 189 -13.52 -17.43 17.04
C PRO A 189 -12.73 -18.54 16.32
N THR A 190 -11.49 -18.26 16.00
CA THR A 190 -10.56 -19.25 15.45
C THR A 190 -10.11 -20.19 16.57
N ARG A 191 -10.03 -21.49 16.29
CA ARG A 191 -9.55 -22.51 17.23
C ARG A 191 -8.08 -22.24 17.60
N ARG A 192 -7.74 -22.41 18.88
CA ARG A 192 -6.36 -22.27 19.37
C ARG A 192 -5.35 -23.14 18.61
N ALA A 193 -5.76 -24.35 18.20
CA ALA A 193 -4.94 -25.28 17.43
C ALA A 193 -4.43 -24.65 16.13
N VAL A 194 -5.29 -23.88 15.42
CA VAL A 194 -4.88 -23.18 14.19
C VAL A 194 -3.74 -22.21 14.45
N PHE A 195 -3.83 -21.39 15.51
CA PHE A 195 -2.77 -20.44 15.82
C PHE A 195 -1.48 -21.12 16.28
N LYS A 196 -1.59 -22.18 17.09
CA LYS A 196 -0.41 -22.95 17.51
C LYS A 196 0.31 -23.54 16.30
N ARG A 197 -0.44 -24.22 15.43
CA ARG A 197 0.12 -24.78 14.21
C ARG A 197 0.68 -23.70 13.27
N ALA A 198 0.02 -22.56 13.16
CA ALA A 198 0.54 -21.42 12.38
C ALA A 198 1.86 -20.89 12.94
N GLN A 199 2.01 -20.80 14.27
CA GLN A 199 3.27 -20.45 14.93
C GLN A 199 4.39 -21.42 14.57
N ASP A 200 4.11 -22.73 14.63
CA ASP A 200 5.10 -23.77 14.34
C ASP A 200 5.54 -23.71 12.86
N LEU A 201 4.57 -23.59 11.93
CA LEU A 201 4.83 -23.43 10.48
C LEU A 201 5.58 -22.13 10.17
N TYR A 202 5.24 -21.06 10.85
CA TYR A 202 5.89 -19.77 10.66
C TYR A 202 7.36 -19.83 11.08
N ALA A 203 7.63 -20.39 12.27
CA ALA A 203 8.97 -20.58 12.77
C ALA A 203 9.80 -21.53 11.88
N GLN A 204 9.18 -22.56 11.34
CA GLN A 204 9.84 -23.52 10.45
C GLN A 204 10.27 -22.92 9.12
N HIS A 205 9.44 -22.05 8.50
CA HIS A 205 9.63 -21.59 7.13
C HIS A 205 10.10 -20.15 6.99
N PHE A 206 9.88 -19.32 8.02
CA PHE A 206 10.08 -17.86 7.92
C PHE A 206 10.83 -17.27 9.13
N ALA A 207 11.57 -18.10 9.87
CA ALA A 207 12.45 -17.60 10.92
C ALA A 207 13.59 -16.77 10.30
N ALA A 208 13.88 -15.62 10.92
CA ALA A 208 15.07 -14.85 10.63
C ALA A 208 16.32 -15.52 11.25
N PRO A 209 17.54 -15.14 10.85
CA PRO A 209 18.78 -15.66 11.46
C PRO A 209 18.86 -15.45 12.98
N SER A 210 18.17 -14.46 13.53
CA SER A 210 18.02 -14.19 14.96
C SER A 210 17.14 -15.23 15.70
N GLY A 211 16.46 -16.13 14.98
CA GLY A 211 15.43 -17.03 15.51
C GLY A 211 14.06 -16.39 15.72
N ARG A 212 13.91 -15.10 15.40
CA ARG A 212 12.61 -14.39 15.42
C ARG A 212 11.82 -14.66 14.15
N LEU A 213 10.52 -14.37 14.16
CA LEU A 213 9.67 -14.47 12.99
C LEU A 213 9.81 -13.21 12.14
N ARG A 214 10.15 -13.37 10.86
CA ARG A 214 10.21 -12.26 9.91
C ARG A 214 8.81 -11.98 9.33
N ALA A 215 8.36 -10.74 9.37
CA ALA A 215 7.18 -10.28 8.66
C ALA A 215 7.57 -9.20 7.65
N SER A 216 7.14 -9.37 6.41
CA SER A 216 7.38 -8.41 5.33
C SER A 216 6.20 -7.47 5.18
N PHE A 217 6.51 -6.19 5.04
CA PHE A 217 5.54 -5.14 4.69
C PHE A 217 6.05 -4.44 3.43
N GLU A 218 5.21 -4.38 2.42
CA GLU A 218 5.49 -3.68 1.17
C GLU A 218 4.66 -2.40 1.13
N LEU A 219 5.32 -1.27 1.08
CA LEU A 219 4.69 0.02 0.82
C LEU A 219 4.74 0.29 -0.69
N GLN A 220 3.60 0.40 -1.33
CA GLN A 220 3.47 0.80 -2.72
C GLN A 220 3.22 2.29 -2.78
N VAL A 221 4.07 3.00 -3.53
CA VAL A 221 3.99 4.43 -3.75
C VAL A 221 3.57 4.69 -5.19
N LEU A 222 2.46 5.36 -5.37
CA LEU A 222 1.89 5.71 -6.64
C LEU A 222 1.93 7.22 -6.81
N THR A 223 2.45 7.70 -7.92
CA THR A 223 2.41 9.12 -8.27
C THR A 223 1.87 9.31 -9.68
N GLY A 224 1.14 10.39 -9.88
CA GLY A 224 0.63 10.75 -11.20
C GLY A 224 0.34 12.25 -11.26
N TRP A 225 0.46 12.85 -12.41
CA TRP A 225 0.22 14.28 -12.63
C TRP A 225 -1.13 14.49 -13.32
N ALA A 226 -1.82 15.54 -12.95
CA ALA A 226 -2.93 16.00 -13.77
C ALA A 226 -2.41 16.32 -15.19
N PRO A 227 -3.09 15.90 -16.26
CA PRO A 227 -2.65 16.21 -17.61
C PRO A 227 -2.58 17.72 -17.85
N ASP A 228 -1.46 18.19 -18.38
CA ASP A 228 -1.23 19.58 -18.75
C ASP A 228 -0.56 19.68 -20.13
N ALA A 229 -0.84 20.78 -20.85
CA ALA A 229 -0.32 20.98 -22.20
C ALA A 229 1.21 21.19 -22.25
N SER A 230 1.82 21.62 -21.15
CA SER A 230 3.27 21.82 -21.01
C SER A 230 4.06 20.52 -20.79
N GLN A 231 3.36 19.42 -20.48
CA GLN A 231 4.02 18.13 -20.20
C GLN A 231 4.64 17.52 -21.46
N PRO A 232 5.79 16.82 -21.34
CA PRO A 232 6.41 16.11 -22.45
C PRO A 232 5.45 15.08 -23.05
N LYS A 233 5.23 15.14 -24.35
CA LYS A 233 4.44 14.12 -25.05
C LYS A 233 5.35 13.07 -25.64
N PRO A 234 4.99 11.78 -25.58
CA PRO A 234 5.74 10.73 -26.29
C PRO A 234 5.85 11.07 -27.77
N LEU A 235 7.05 10.96 -28.31
CA LEU A 235 7.27 11.11 -29.74
C LEU A 235 6.56 9.98 -30.50
N ARG A 236 6.04 10.27 -31.68
CA ARG A 236 5.42 9.25 -32.53
C ARG A 236 6.46 8.19 -32.91
N PRO A 237 6.11 6.90 -32.94
CA PRO A 237 7.00 5.86 -33.46
C PRO A 237 7.56 6.26 -34.83
N GLY A 238 8.88 6.15 -35.02
CA GLY A 238 9.57 6.53 -36.26
C GLY A 238 9.93 8.02 -36.38
N SER A 239 9.67 8.87 -35.38
CA SER A 239 10.03 10.31 -35.39
C SER A 239 11.41 10.60 -34.81
N ALA A 240 12.20 9.58 -34.49
CA ALA A 240 13.57 9.74 -33.98
C ALA A 240 14.45 10.47 -35.03
N GLN A 241 15.00 11.62 -34.65
CA GLN A 241 15.86 12.44 -35.53
C GLN A 241 17.36 12.10 -35.41
N GLN A 242 17.73 11.38 -34.34
CA GLN A 242 19.11 10.94 -34.10
C GLN A 242 19.14 9.48 -33.64
N ARG A 243 20.20 8.78 -33.98
CA ARG A 243 20.48 7.44 -33.43
C ARG A 243 20.82 7.55 -31.95
N LEU A 244 20.40 6.57 -31.15
CA LEU A 244 20.65 6.55 -29.71
C LEU A 244 22.17 6.59 -29.40
N ALA A 245 22.98 5.88 -30.18
CA ALA A 245 24.43 5.86 -30.06
C ALA A 245 25.05 7.25 -30.24
N ASP A 246 24.59 8.01 -31.24
CA ASP A 246 25.04 9.38 -31.50
C ASP A 246 24.63 10.33 -30.39
N ALA A 247 23.41 10.18 -29.86
CA ALA A 247 22.91 10.99 -28.75
C ALA A 247 23.64 10.73 -27.43
N LEU A 248 24.10 9.49 -27.21
CA LEU A 248 24.85 9.08 -26.02
C LEU A 248 26.38 9.18 -26.20
N GLY A 249 26.87 9.54 -27.39
CA GLY A 249 28.30 9.59 -27.70
C GLY A 249 29.03 8.25 -27.57
N THR A 250 28.31 7.14 -27.77
CA THR A 250 28.85 5.78 -27.62
C THR A 250 28.86 5.04 -28.95
N PRO A 251 29.91 4.25 -29.27
CA PRO A 251 29.93 3.48 -30.50
C PRO A 251 28.92 2.31 -30.46
N GLU A 252 28.21 2.09 -31.56
CA GLU A 252 27.36 0.91 -31.74
C GLU A 252 28.24 -0.36 -31.81
N LYS A 253 27.87 -1.37 -31.01
CA LYS A 253 28.45 -2.72 -31.15
C LYS A 253 27.47 -3.61 -31.89
N PRO A 254 27.88 -4.24 -33.02
CA PRO A 254 27.03 -5.21 -33.70
C PRO A 254 26.77 -6.40 -32.76
N LEU A 255 25.51 -6.89 -32.77
CA LEU A 255 25.16 -8.14 -32.11
C LEU A 255 25.97 -9.26 -32.81
N ARG A 256 26.63 -10.10 -32.04
CA ARG A 256 27.22 -11.34 -32.57
C ARG A 256 26.08 -12.32 -32.81
N ASP A 257 26.02 -12.84 -34.02
CA ASP A 257 25.14 -13.95 -34.41
C ASP A 257 25.40 -15.22 -33.58
#